data_b4dd9bec4d46084fdd2d31121db506bd
#
_entry.id   b4dd9bec4d46084fdd2d31121db506bd
#
_cell.length_a   1.000
_cell.length_b   1.000
_cell.length_c   1.000
_cell.angle_alpha   90.00
_cell.angle_beta   90.00
_cell.angle_gamma   90.00
#
_symmetry.space_group_name_H-M   'P 1'
#
loop_
_entity.id
_entity.type
_entity.pdbx_description
1 polymer ?
#
loop_
_entity_poly.entity_id
_entity_poly.type
_entity_poly.pdbx_seq_one_letter_code
_entity_poly.pdbx_strand_id
1 'polypeptide(L)'
;MLVETKSEANHSDWRRRLGEMEVPESISSNEVLNRCLAILVRGGSVSEDDGMMLMQENSLSALSSLADMIKRSHYGDDVFYNENLHVNTTNICVLACRFCAFRKGVNHPDAYALSPSDFVDRIEPFSNTIDEVHSVGGLHPKWKVEDYEELFSAIKDAYPHIHIKSLTAIEIIHVARRSGITVEAALKILSRAGLGSIPGGGAEILVDSVRDRICRGKESSDEYLEVHATAHELGIPTNCSMLFGTVETAEDRIRHLTRLRDSRTGVEDSSASSPTHSCRTAVDCPRRSLLVPAR
;
A
#
# COMPACT_ATOMS: atom_id res chain seq x y z
N MET A 1 -26.48 -8.96 -4.01
CA MET A 1 -27.21 -7.97 -3.18
C MET A 1 -26.12 -7.03 -2.65
N LEU A 2 -25.95 -5.89 -3.29
CA LEU A 2 -24.93 -4.90 -2.92
C LEU A 2 -25.31 -4.35 -1.53
N VAL A 3 -24.49 -4.61 -0.54
CA VAL A 3 -24.59 -3.95 0.76
C VAL A 3 -24.13 -2.51 0.55
N GLU A 4 -25.06 -1.57 0.53
CA GLU A 4 -24.77 -0.15 0.57
C GLU A 4 -23.87 0.14 1.76
N THR A 5 -22.67 0.60 1.49
CA THR A 5 -21.70 0.89 2.52
C THR A 5 -22.06 2.20 3.22
N LYS A 6 -22.47 2.14 4.47
CA LYS A 6 -22.56 3.27 5.43
C LYS A 6 -21.19 3.99 5.66
N SER A 7 -20.20 3.73 4.84
CA SER A 7 -18.80 4.07 5.06
C SER A 7 -18.41 5.48 4.60
N GLU A 8 -19.08 6.07 3.61
CA GLU A 8 -18.60 7.34 3.03
C GLU A 8 -18.92 8.57 3.91
N ALA A 9 -20.07 8.58 4.58
CA ALA A 9 -20.44 9.67 5.49
C ALA A 9 -19.58 9.72 6.77
N ASN A 10 -18.84 8.66 7.07
CA ASN A 10 -18.11 8.51 8.33
C ASN A 10 -16.66 9.01 8.28
N HIS A 11 -16.05 9.17 7.10
CA HIS A 11 -14.63 9.56 7.00
C HIS A 11 -14.38 11.06 7.18
N SER A 12 -15.31 11.93 6.77
CA SER A 12 -15.11 13.40 6.85
C SER A 12 -15.08 13.94 8.29
N ASP A 13 -15.61 13.21 9.26
CA ASP A 13 -15.90 13.71 10.62
C ASP A 13 -15.07 13.04 11.74
N TRP A 14 -14.02 12.31 11.36
CA TRP A 14 -13.19 11.55 12.30
C TRP A 14 -12.51 12.44 13.36
N ARG A 15 -12.11 13.66 12.97
CA ARG A 15 -11.43 14.59 13.88
C ARG A 15 -12.37 15.13 14.96
N ARG A 16 -13.62 15.39 14.62
CA ARG A 16 -14.65 15.75 15.60
C ARG A 16 -14.87 14.58 16.56
N ARG A 17 -15.06 13.37 16.03
CA ARG A 17 -15.20 12.16 16.88
C ARG A 17 -13.99 11.95 17.78
N LEU A 18 -12.77 12.15 17.27
CA LEU A 18 -11.53 12.06 18.06
C LEU A 18 -11.54 13.05 19.22
N GLY A 19 -12.01 14.30 18.99
CA GLY A 19 -12.09 15.34 20.02
C GLY A 19 -13.21 15.10 21.07
N GLU A 20 -14.20 14.25 20.76
CA GLU A 20 -15.29 13.88 21.66
C GLU A 20 -14.97 12.63 22.52
N MET A 21 -13.87 11.91 22.21
CA MET A 21 -13.46 10.72 22.96
C MET A 21 -12.85 11.08 24.32
N GLU A 22 -13.05 10.22 25.31
CA GLU A 22 -12.36 10.29 26.59
C GLU A 22 -10.85 10.05 26.38
N VAL A 23 -10.02 10.96 26.86
CA VAL A 23 -8.56 10.87 26.70
C VAL A 23 -7.96 10.08 27.86
N PRO A 24 -7.32 8.93 27.62
CA PRO A 24 -6.65 8.16 28.65
C PRO A 24 -5.57 8.97 29.39
N GLU A 25 -5.37 8.68 30.67
CA GLU A 25 -4.35 9.34 31.49
C GLU A 25 -2.93 9.17 30.91
N SER A 26 -2.65 8.00 30.30
CA SER A 26 -1.40 7.74 29.61
C SER A 26 -1.08 8.71 28.46
N ILE A 27 -2.10 9.34 27.90
CA ILE A 27 -1.96 10.37 26.83
C ILE A 27 -2.00 11.76 27.47
N SER A 28 -2.97 12.06 28.32
CA SER A 28 -3.15 13.39 28.91
C SER A 28 -1.98 13.83 29.79
N SER A 29 -1.30 12.89 30.46
CA SER A 29 -0.10 13.13 31.27
C SER A 29 1.20 13.18 30.44
N ASN A 30 1.19 12.78 29.17
CA ASN A 30 2.35 12.79 28.28
C ASN A 30 2.29 14.02 27.36
N GLU A 31 3.21 14.95 27.54
CA GLU A 31 3.23 16.23 26.80
C GLU A 31 3.26 16.04 25.28
N VAL A 32 4.06 15.10 24.77
CA VAL A 32 4.20 14.86 23.32
C VAL A 32 2.94 14.28 22.74
N LEU A 33 2.37 13.24 23.38
CA LEU A 33 1.16 12.56 22.88
C LEU A 33 -0.05 13.51 22.97
N ASN A 34 -0.20 14.25 24.07
CA ASN A 34 -1.28 15.20 24.24
C ASN A 34 -1.20 16.33 23.20
N ARG A 35 0.00 16.84 22.92
CA ARG A 35 0.23 17.84 21.86
C ARG A 35 -0.13 17.29 20.49
N CYS A 36 0.30 16.08 20.14
CA CYS A 36 -0.03 15.46 18.87
C CYS A 36 -1.55 15.24 18.71
N LEU A 37 -2.22 14.77 19.77
CA LEU A 37 -3.67 14.64 19.79
C LEU A 37 -4.35 15.98 19.52
N ALA A 38 -3.93 17.05 20.22
CA ALA A 38 -4.50 18.38 20.06
C ALA A 38 -4.29 18.95 18.64
N ILE A 39 -3.14 18.68 18.01
CA ILE A 39 -2.88 19.06 16.62
C ILE A 39 -3.89 18.37 15.68
N LEU A 40 -4.07 17.06 15.82
CA LEU A 40 -4.97 16.27 14.98
C LEU A 40 -6.43 16.72 15.12
N VAL A 41 -6.92 16.93 16.34
CA VAL A 41 -8.28 17.41 16.63
C VAL A 41 -8.57 18.78 16.00
N ARG A 42 -7.57 19.67 15.97
CA ARG A 42 -7.69 21.00 15.33
C ARG A 42 -7.58 20.99 13.81
N GLY A 43 -7.42 19.83 13.18
CA GLY A 43 -7.27 19.72 11.74
C GLY A 43 -5.83 19.86 11.23
N GLY A 44 -4.86 19.99 12.12
CA GLY A 44 -3.44 20.08 11.77
C GLY A 44 -2.82 18.72 11.41
N SER A 45 -1.56 18.78 10.99
CA SER A 45 -0.70 17.64 10.73
C SER A 45 0.47 17.63 11.69
N VAL A 46 0.83 16.47 12.20
CA VAL A 46 2.01 16.26 13.06
C VAL A 46 3.27 16.60 12.26
N SER A 47 4.15 17.46 12.80
CA SER A 47 5.40 17.85 12.16
C SER A 47 6.45 16.72 12.18
N GLU A 48 7.54 16.88 11.42
CA GLU A 48 8.68 15.95 11.50
C GLU A 48 9.31 15.94 12.89
N ASP A 49 9.43 17.10 13.54
CA ASP A 49 9.96 17.21 14.91
C ASP A 49 9.06 16.48 15.92
N ASP A 50 7.74 16.65 15.82
CA ASP A 50 6.78 15.88 16.64
C ASP A 50 6.88 14.37 16.34
N GLY A 51 7.04 14.02 15.09
CA GLY A 51 7.28 12.63 14.65
C GLY A 51 8.55 12.05 15.28
N MET A 52 9.62 12.81 15.31
CA MET A 52 10.88 12.41 15.98
C MET A 52 10.69 12.22 17.49
N MET A 53 9.94 13.10 18.16
CA MET A 53 9.62 12.92 19.58
C MET A 53 8.79 11.65 19.82
N LEU A 54 7.80 11.35 18.95
CA LEU A 54 7.03 10.10 19.02
C LEU A 54 7.91 8.86 18.81
N MET A 55 8.91 8.93 17.91
CA MET A 55 9.86 7.84 17.69
C MET A 55 10.79 7.58 18.90
N GLN A 56 10.98 8.57 19.75
CA GLN A 56 11.79 8.50 20.99
C GLN A 56 10.95 8.16 22.23
N GLU A 57 9.61 8.12 22.09
CA GLU A 57 8.72 7.80 23.20
C GLU A 57 8.93 6.34 23.65
N ASN A 58 9.18 6.16 24.95
CA ASN A 58 9.47 4.86 25.52
C ASN A 58 8.21 4.08 25.93
N SER A 59 7.07 4.78 26.09
CA SER A 59 5.81 4.14 26.46
C SER A 59 5.08 3.64 25.23
N LEU A 60 5.38 2.41 24.81
CA LEU A 60 4.67 1.77 23.69
C LEU A 60 3.17 1.63 23.96
N SER A 61 2.76 1.44 25.21
CA SER A 61 1.34 1.38 25.59
C SER A 61 0.62 2.71 25.38
N ALA A 62 1.26 3.83 25.71
CA ALA A 62 0.68 5.16 25.50
C ALA A 62 0.58 5.50 24.00
N LEU A 63 1.62 5.17 23.21
CA LEU A 63 1.57 5.27 21.75
C LEU A 63 0.44 4.44 21.16
N SER A 64 0.28 3.20 21.63
CA SER A 64 -0.81 2.31 21.19
C SER A 64 -2.19 2.85 21.55
N SER A 65 -2.34 3.48 22.72
CA SER A 65 -3.59 4.13 23.14
C SER A 65 -3.96 5.29 22.20
N LEU A 66 -2.98 6.12 21.82
CA LEU A 66 -3.22 7.20 20.85
C LEU A 66 -3.59 6.65 19.46
N ALA A 67 -2.89 5.62 19.01
CA ALA A 67 -3.19 4.96 17.72
C ALA A 67 -4.59 4.33 17.73
N ASP A 68 -5.00 3.69 18.84
CA ASP A 68 -6.35 3.12 18.98
C ASP A 68 -7.44 4.19 18.98
N MET A 69 -7.23 5.33 19.66
CA MET A 69 -8.16 6.46 19.60
C MET A 69 -8.35 6.96 18.16
N ILE A 70 -7.25 7.13 17.41
CA ILE A 70 -7.29 7.55 16.01
C ILE A 70 -8.04 6.50 15.17
N LYS A 71 -7.70 5.20 15.32
CA LYS A 71 -8.39 4.10 14.63
C LYS A 71 -9.88 4.10 14.94
N ARG A 72 -10.29 4.21 16.19
CA ARG A 72 -11.70 4.23 16.61
C ARG A 72 -12.44 5.45 16.10
N SER A 73 -11.76 6.60 16.01
CA SER A 73 -12.38 7.80 15.43
C SER A 73 -12.72 7.63 13.93
N HIS A 74 -11.96 6.80 13.19
CA HIS A 74 -12.23 6.49 11.79
C HIS A 74 -13.24 5.35 11.61
N TYR A 75 -13.11 4.27 12.37
CA TYR A 75 -13.75 2.98 12.08
C TYR A 75 -14.57 2.42 13.25
N GLY A 76 -14.66 3.12 14.38
CA GLY A 76 -15.27 2.56 15.58
C GLY A 76 -14.52 1.33 16.06
N ASP A 77 -15.25 0.28 16.44
CA ASP A 77 -14.72 -1.00 16.87
C ASP A 77 -14.49 -2.00 15.72
N ASP A 78 -14.85 -1.62 14.50
CA ASP A 78 -14.72 -2.51 13.33
C ASP A 78 -13.25 -2.86 13.05
N VAL A 79 -13.03 -4.13 12.73
CA VAL A 79 -11.77 -4.67 12.25
C VAL A 79 -12.01 -5.32 10.89
N PHE A 80 -11.18 -4.95 9.91
CA PHE A 80 -11.29 -5.46 8.55
C PHE A 80 -10.18 -6.46 8.27
N TYR A 81 -10.51 -7.51 7.52
CA TYR A 81 -9.56 -8.51 7.04
C TYR A 81 -9.94 -8.98 5.65
N ASN A 82 -9.01 -9.54 4.93
CA ASN A 82 -9.25 -10.26 3.69
C ASN A 82 -8.52 -11.60 3.70
N GLU A 83 -9.09 -12.59 3.03
CA GLU A 83 -8.44 -13.87 2.80
C GLU A 83 -7.71 -13.78 1.46
N ASN A 84 -6.37 -13.79 1.49
CA ASN A 84 -5.57 -13.67 0.28
C ASN A 84 -4.65 -14.86 0.06
N LEU A 85 -4.35 -15.12 -1.21
CA LEU A 85 -3.34 -16.06 -1.65
C LEU A 85 -2.16 -15.28 -2.23
N HIS A 86 -0.95 -15.54 -1.72
CA HIS A 86 0.25 -14.96 -2.28
C HIS A 86 0.83 -15.87 -3.38
N VAL A 87 0.79 -15.39 -4.63
CA VAL A 87 1.39 -16.08 -5.78
C VAL A 87 2.29 -15.12 -6.53
N ASN A 88 3.60 -15.38 -6.53
CA ASN A 88 4.55 -14.54 -7.26
C ASN A 88 4.68 -15.00 -8.70
N THR A 89 4.62 -14.05 -9.65
CA THR A 89 4.70 -14.32 -11.09
C THR A 89 6.05 -14.89 -11.52
N THR A 90 7.13 -14.32 -10.97
CA THR A 90 8.51 -14.71 -11.31
C THR A 90 9.46 -14.29 -10.20
N ASN A 91 10.53 -15.06 -9.99
CA ASN A 91 11.66 -14.66 -9.15
C ASN A 91 12.85 -14.11 -9.98
N ILE A 92 12.74 -14.09 -11.31
CA ILE A 92 13.78 -13.54 -12.18
C ILE A 92 13.75 -12.01 -12.09
N CYS A 93 14.85 -11.40 -11.68
CA CYS A 93 14.92 -9.95 -11.49
C CYS A 93 16.25 -9.38 -11.99
N VAL A 94 16.17 -8.30 -12.77
CA VAL A 94 17.35 -7.55 -13.26
C VAL A 94 18.03 -6.73 -12.16
N LEU A 95 17.31 -6.39 -11.08
CA LEU A 95 17.89 -5.69 -9.93
C LEU A 95 18.58 -6.66 -8.97
N ALA A 96 19.47 -6.11 -8.13
CA ALA A 96 20.21 -6.86 -7.11
C ALA A 96 20.12 -6.17 -5.74
N CYS A 97 18.88 -5.96 -5.25
CA CYS A 97 18.64 -5.37 -3.94
C CYS A 97 19.28 -6.22 -2.84
N ARG A 98 20.01 -5.58 -1.91
CA ARG A 98 20.86 -6.24 -0.91
C ARG A 98 20.06 -7.07 0.11
N PHE A 99 18.80 -6.73 0.33
CA PHE A 99 17.89 -7.39 1.26
C PHE A 99 17.04 -8.49 0.61
N CYS A 100 17.03 -8.60 -0.74
CA CYS A 100 16.13 -9.50 -1.46
C CYS A 100 16.72 -10.91 -1.59
N ALA A 101 16.26 -11.83 -0.76
CA ALA A 101 16.60 -13.25 -0.86
C ALA A 101 15.79 -14.00 -1.94
N PHE A 102 14.68 -13.42 -2.40
CA PHE A 102 13.77 -14.03 -3.38
C PHE A 102 14.34 -14.03 -4.80
N ARG A 103 15.07 -12.98 -5.16
CA ARG A 103 15.59 -12.75 -6.51
C ARG A 103 16.50 -13.87 -6.98
N LYS A 104 16.31 -14.26 -8.25
CA LYS A 104 17.20 -15.13 -9.02
C LYS A 104 17.65 -14.46 -10.33
N GLY A 105 18.83 -14.82 -10.78
CA GLY A 105 19.25 -14.49 -12.17
C GLY A 105 18.57 -15.44 -13.16
N VAL A 106 18.45 -15.01 -14.42
CA VAL A 106 17.73 -15.79 -15.47
C VAL A 106 18.28 -17.23 -15.69
N ASN A 107 19.57 -17.45 -15.42
CA ASN A 107 20.22 -18.76 -15.59
C ASN A 107 20.33 -19.55 -14.28
N HIS A 108 19.71 -19.08 -13.19
CA HIS A 108 19.77 -19.79 -11.92
C HIS A 108 18.88 -21.05 -11.99
N PRO A 109 19.30 -22.21 -11.43
CA PRO A 109 18.50 -23.44 -11.51
C PRO A 109 17.09 -23.33 -10.89
N ASP A 110 16.93 -22.48 -9.85
CA ASP A 110 15.63 -22.23 -9.21
C ASP A 110 14.89 -21.02 -9.81
N ALA A 111 15.34 -20.48 -10.95
CA ALA A 111 14.64 -19.40 -11.62
C ALA A 111 13.34 -19.92 -12.23
N TYR A 112 12.25 -19.15 -12.06
CA TYR A 112 10.97 -19.48 -12.66
C TYR A 112 10.25 -18.24 -13.16
N ALA A 113 9.38 -18.44 -14.12
CA ALA A 113 8.40 -17.49 -14.60
C ALA A 113 7.12 -18.29 -14.92
N LEU A 114 6.01 -17.94 -14.29
CA LEU A 114 4.75 -18.64 -14.45
C LEU A 114 4.07 -18.24 -15.76
N SER A 115 3.54 -19.22 -16.48
CA SER A 115 2.56 -18.95 -17.53
C SER A 115 1.21 -18.55 -16.93
N PRO A 116 0.30 -17.93 -17.71
CA PRO A 116 -1.06 -17.65 -17.23
C PRO A 116 -1.78 -18.89 -16.71
N SER A 117 -1.63 -20.06 -17.38
CA SER A 117 -2.20 -21.33 -16.91
C SER A 117 -1.61 -21.79 -15.58
N ASP A 118 -0.27 -21.77 -15.44
CA ASP A 118 0.37 -22.14 -14.15
C ASP A 118 -0.09 -21.26 -13.00
N PHE A 119 -0.38 -19.99 -13.29
CA PHE A 119 -0.85 -19.06 -12.26
C PHE A 119 -2.29 -19.38 -11.86
N VAL A 120 -3.17 -19.62 -12.82
CA VAL A 120 -4.57 -20.04 -12.60
C VAL A 120 -4.64 -21.34 -11.83
N ASP A 121 -3.83 -22.35 -12.20
CA ASP A 121 -3.75 -23.65 -11.51
C ASP A 121 -3.34 -23.51 -10.04
N ARG A 122 -2.50 -22.53 -9.70
CA ARG A 122 -2.13 -22.24 -8.29
C ARG A 122 -3.26 -21.62 -7.49
N ILE A 123 -4.18 -20.92 -8.13
CA ILE A 123 -5.35 -20.33 -7.48
C ILE A 123 -6.44 -21.37 -7.27
N GLU A 124 -6.58 -22.33 -8.19
CA GLU A 124 -7.69 -23.28 -8.25
C GLU A 124 -8.05 -23.92 -6.88
N PRO A 125 -7.10 -24.48 -6.09
CA PRO A 125 -7.42 -25.12 -4.81
C PRO A 125 -8.03 -24.18 -3.76
N PHE A 126 -7.85 -22.86 -3.91
CA PHE A 126 -8.23 -21.84 -2.95
C PHE A 126 -9.33 -20.91 -3.47
N SER A 127 -9.73 -21.05 -4.73
CA SER A 127 -10.59 -20.10 -5.45
C SER A 127 -11.92 -19.79 -4.77
N ASN A 128 -12.47 -20.73 -3.99
CA ASN A 128 -13.72 -20.55 -3.25
C ASN A 128 -13.56 -19.96 -1.84
N THR A 129 -12.32 -19.78 -1.38
CA THR A 129 -12.03 -19.33 -0.01
C THR A 129 -11.34 -17.99 0.06
N ILE A 130 -10.70 -17.55 -1.03
CA ILE A 130 -9.93 -16.30 -1.08
C ILE A 130 -10.73 -15.17 -1.71
N ASP A 131 -10.52 -13.96 -1.20
CA ASP A 131 -11.07 -12.71 -1.76
C ASP A 131 -10.08 -12.05 -2.72
N GLU A 132 -8.76 -12.27 -2.51
CA GLU A 132 -7.69 -11.56 -3.19
C GLU A 132 -6.53 -12.50 -3.57
N VAL A 133 -5.97 -12.29 -4.75
CA VAL A 133 -4.63 -12.75 -5.08
C VAL A 133 -3.65 -11.59 -4.95
N HIS A 134 -2.65 -11.75 -4.08
CA HIS A 134 -1.55 -10.81 -3.91
C HIS A 134 -0.34 -11.32 -4.70
N SER A 135 0.10 -10.56 -5.69
CA SER A 135 1.19 -10.97 -6.56
C SER A 135 2.20 -9.86 -6.75
N VAL A 136 3.44 -10.12 -6.36
CA VAL A 136 4.61 -9.29 -6.67
C VAL A 136 5.71 -10.19 -7.21
N GLY A 137 6.52 -9.70 -8.13
CA GLY A 137 7.54 -10.50 -8.77
C GLY A 137 8.89 -9.81 -8.90
N GLY A 138 9.81 -10.49 -9.55
CA GLY A 138 11.04 -9.89 -10.03
C GLY A 138 10.79 -9.07 -11.30
N LEU A 139 11.68 -8.13 -11.59
CA LEU A 139 11.69 -7.39 -12.85
C LEU A 139 12.23 -8.28 -13.95
N HIS A 140 11.32 -8.98 -14.64
CA HIS A 140 11.70 -9.94 -15.68
C HIS A 140 12.29 -9.21 -16.90
N PRO A 141 13.46 -9.63 -17.43
CA PRO A 141 14.20 -8.87 -18.47
C PRO A 141 13.48 -8.81 -19.83
N LYS A 142 12.49 -9.68 -20.07
CA LYS A 142 11.77 -9.75 -21.33
C LYS A 142 10.31 -9.36 -21.26
N TRP A 143 9.67 -9.45 -20.09
CA TRP A 143 8.26 -9.21 -19.93
C TRP A 143 7.90 -7.75 -20.18
N LYS A 144 6.74 -7.57 -20.79
CA LYS A 144 6.10 -6.32 -21.14
C LYS A 144 4.71 -6.24 -20.51
N VAL A 145 3.99 -5.18 -20.80
CA VAL A 145 2.63 -4.99 -20.27
C VAL A 145 1.68 -6.08 -20.79
N GLU A 146 1.86 -6.54 -22.02
CA GLU A 146 1.05 -7.57 -22.66
C GLU A 146 1.12 -8.92 -21.92
N ASP A 147 2.30 -9.29 -21.38
CA ASP A 147 2.46 -10.52 -20.59
C ASP A 147 1.59 -10.49 -19.32
N TYR A 148 1.48 -9.33 -18.67
CA TYR A 148 0.61 -9.15 -17.48
C TYR A 148 -0.86 -8.96 -17.86
N GLU A 149 -1.16 -8.34 -19.00
CA GLU A 149 -2.52 -8.24 -19.54
C GLU A 149 -3.11 -9.65 -19.78
N GLU A 150 -2.35 -10.53 -20.41
CA GLU A 150 -2.74 -11.92 -20.64
C GLU A 150 -2.94 -12.67 -19.32
N LEU A 151 -2.01 -12.51 -18.38
CA LEU A 151 -2.07 -13.16 -17.08
C LEU A 151 -3.30 -12.72 -16.26
N PHE A 152 -3.57 -11.42 -16.18
CA PHE A 152 -4.71 -10.90 -15.42
C PHE A 152 -6.04 -11.27 -16.08
N SER A 153 -6.11 -11.22 -17.40
CA SER A 153 -7.29 -11.67 -18.15
C SER A 153 -7.59 -13.13 -17.86
N ALA A 154 -6.58 -14.01 -17.90
CA ALA A 154 -6.77 -15.44 -17.60
C ALA A 154 -7.29 -15.68 -16.17
N ILE A 155 -6.80 -14.90 -15.18
CA ILE A 155 -7.33 -14.97 -13.80
C ILE A 155 -8.79 -14.53 -13.76
N LYS A 156 -9.14 -13.43 -14.43
CA LYS A 156 -10.49 -12.88 -14.42
C LYS A 156 -11.48 -13.76 -15.19
N ASP A 157 -11.04 -14.40 -16.24
CA ASP A 157 -11.84 -15.37 -17.00
C ASP A 157 -12.17 -16.61 -16.15
N ALA A 158 -11.19 -17.11 -15.38
CA ALA A 158 -11.37 -18.27 -14.51
C ALA A 158 -12.11 -17.91 -13.20
N TYR A 159 -11.76 -16.77 -12.58
CA TYR A 159 -12.23 -16.37 -11.25
C TYR A 159 -12.60 -14.87 -11.21
N PRO A 160 -13.75 -14.47 -11.79
CA PRO A 160 -14.14 -13.06 -11.91
C PRO A 160 -14.24 -12.30 -10.57
N HIS A 161 -14.56 -13.02 -9.49
CA HIS A 161 -14.77 -12.46 -8.15
C HIS A 161 -13.46 -12.13 -7.40
N ILE A 162 -12.35 -12.79 -7.78
CA ILE A 162 -11.06 -12.60 -7.07
C ILE A 162 -10.47 -11.23 -7.40
N HIS A 163 -10.16 -10.45 -6.38
CA HIS A 163 -9.45 -9.18 -6.52
C HIS A 163 -7.97 -9.43 -6.87
N ILE A 164 -7.47 -8.76 -7.89
CA ILE A 164 -6.05 -8.84 -8.26
C ILE A 164 -5.30 -7.64 -7.68
N LYS A 165 -4.47 -7.90 -6.68
CA LYS A 165 -3.53 -6.94 -6.12
C LYS A 165 -2.13 -7.30 -6.57
N SER A 166 -1.62 -6.57 -7.54
CA SER A 166 -0.39 -6.98 -8.21
C SER A 166 0.44 -5.79 -8.67
N LEU A 167 1.69 -6.06 -9.05
CA LEU A 167 2.65 -5.11 -9.61
C LEU A 167 2.93 -3.92 -8.69
N THR A 168 4.07 -3.94 -8.03
CA THR A 168 4.58 -2.76 -7.33
C THR A 168 4.80 -1.60 -8.31
N ALA A 169 4.87 -0.38 -7.82
CA ALA A 169 5.18 0.79 -8.66
C ALA A 169 6.46 0.57 -9.51
N ILE A 170 7.45 -0.11 -8.94
CA ILE A 170 8.72 -0.41 -9.64
C ILE A 170 8.49 -1.39 -10.80
N GLU A 171 7.65 -2.42 -10.62
CA GLU A 171 7.28 -3.35 -11.69
C GLU A 171 6.50 -2.64 -12.79
N ILE A 172 5.58 -1.73 -12.45
CA ILE A 172 4.81 -0.94 -13.42
C ILE A 172 5.72 -0.06 -14.26
N ILE A 173 6.68 0.65 -13.65
CA ILE A 173 7.67 1.45 -14.38
C ILE A 173 8.50 0.54 -15.31
N HIS A 174 8.93 -0.61 -14.81
CA HIS A 174 9.72 -1.55 -15.59
C HIS A 174 8.97 -2.02 -16.85
N VAL A 175 7.73 -2.51 -16.70
CA VAL A 175 6.96 -3.01 -17.84
C VAL A 175 6.55 -1.90 -18.80
N ALA A 176 6.23 -0.71 -18.32
CA ALA A 176 5.96 0.46 -19.14
C ALA A 176 7.15 0.82 -20.03
N ARG A 177 8.36 0.93 -19.43
CA ARG A 177 9.62 1.16 -20.16
C ARG A 177 9.91 0.04 -21.16
N ARG A 178 9.69 -1.22 -20.77
CA ARG A 178 9.90 -2.37 -21.66
C ARG A 178 8.96 -2.39 -22.85
N SER A 179 7.74 -1.89 -22.67
CA SER A 179 6.71 -1.79 -23.71
C SER A 179 6.83 -0.51 -24.55
N GLY A 180 7.68 0.45 -24.15
CA GLY A 180 7.83 1.75 -24.84
C GLY A 180 6.60 2.65 -24.69
N ILE A 181 5.86 2.55 -23.59
CA ILE A 181 4.66 3.33 -23.28
C ILE A 181 4.80 4.08 -21.96
N THR A 182 3.88 5.02 -21.69
CA THR A 182 3.83 5.75 -20.43
C THR A 182 3.29 4.87 -19.29
N VAL A 183 3.60 5.22 -18.04
CA VAL A 183 3.02 4.59 -16.84
C VAL A 183 1.49 4.64 -16.87
N GLU A 184 0.92 5.78 -17.25
CA GLU A 184 -0.53 5.94 -17.38
C GLU A 184 -1.14 4.97 -18.40
N ALA A 185 -0.52 4.81 -19.57
CA ALA A 185 -0.98 3.87 -20.59
C ALA A 185 -0.90 2.42 -20.09
N ALA A 186 0.20 2.05 -19.43
CA ALA A 186 0.36 0.73 -18.80
C ALA A 186 -0.72 0.46 -17.76
N LEU A 187 -0.97 1.39 -16.84
CA LEU A 187 -2.01 1.27 -15.81
C LEU A 187 -3.41 1.11 -16.42
N LYS A 188 -3.72 1.85 -17.49
CA LYS A 188 -5.01 1.70 -18.20
C LYS A 188 -5.19 0.33 -18.83
N ILE A 189 -4.14 -0.25 -19.41
CA ILE A 189 -4.16 -1.60 -19.97
C ILE A 189 -4.37 -2.63 -18.85
N LEU A 190 -3.54 -2.56 -17.81
CA LEU A 190 -3.57 -3.50 -16.69
C LEU A 190 -4.90 -3.44 -15.91
N SER A 191 -5.46 -2.24 -15.70
CA SER A 191 -6.76 -2.08 -15.04
C SER A 191 -7.89 -2.72 -15.86
N ARG A 192 -7.88 -2.55 -17.19
CA ARG A 192 -8.87 -3.22 -18.06
C ARG A 192 -8.74 -4.73 -18.05
N ALA A 193 -7.53 -5.26 -17.89
CA ALA A 193 -7.26 -6.69 -17.75
C ALA A 193 -7.63 -7.25 -16.36
N GLY A 194 -7.93 -6.39 -15.38
CA GLY A 194 -8.41 -6.80 -14.06
C GLY A 194 -7.53 -6.43 -12.88
N LEU A 195 -6.44 -5.65 -13.06
CA LEU A 195 -5.68 -5.10 -11.94
C LEU A 195 -6.61 -4.28 -11.06
N GLY A 196 -6.82 -4.72 -9.81
CA GLY A 196 -7.72 -4.07 -8.86
C GLY A 196 -7.03 -3.11 -7.89
N SER A 197 -5.76 -3.37 -7.53
CA SER A 197 -4.98 -2.49 -6.66
C SER A 197 -3.47 -2.75 -6.76
N ILE A 198 -2.67 -1.77 -6.32
CA ILE A 198 -1.21 -1.82 -6.34
C ILE A 198 -0.67 -2.04 -4.93
N PRO A 199 0.17 -3.06 -4.69
CA PRO A 199 0.80 -3.29 -3.39
C PRO A 199 1.94 -2.31 -3.10
N GLY A 200 2.27 -2.13 -1.82
CA GLY A 200 3.22 -1.12 -1.35
C GLY A 200 4.71 -1.46 -1.49
N GLY A 201 5.06 -2.60 -2.05
CA GLY A 201 6.45 -2.99 -2.24
C GLY A 201 7.22 -2.02 -3.15
N GLY A 202 8.54 -2.01 -3.04
CA GLY A 202 9.39 -1.13 -3.86
C GLY A 202 9.66 0.26 -3.26
N ALA A 203 8.84 0.74 -2.31
CA ALA A 203 9.11 1.98 -1.58
C ALA A 203 10.42 1.89 -0.80
N GLU A 204 10.63 0.81 -0.10
CA GLU A 204 11.71 0.59 0.87
C GLU A 204 11.76 1.75 1.89
N ILE A 205 12.63 2.70 1.67
CA ILE A 205 12.64 4.02 2.32
C ILE A 205 12.63 5.08 1.22
N LEU A 206 11.74 6.07 1.29
CA LEU A 206 11.63 7.16 0.31
C LEU A 206 12.66 8.27 0.58
N VAL A 207 13.92 7.86 0.76
CA VAL A 207 15.12 8.70 0.88
C VAL A 207 16.18 8.12 -0.03
N ASP A 208 16.49 8.80 -1.12
CA ASP A 208 17.29 8.21 -2.21
C ASP A 208 18.71 7.85 -1.78
N SER A 209 19.33 8.59 -0.85
CA SER A 209 20.63 8.23 -0.29
C SER A 209 20.63 6.87 0.46
N VAL A 210 19.52 6.48 1.06
CA VAL A 210 19.31 5.16 1.66
C VAL A 210 19.05 4.13 0.56
N ARG A 211 18.18 4.44 -0.42
CA ARG A 211 17.86 3.58 -1.56
C ARG A 211 19.11 3.17 -2.33
N ASP A 212 20.01 4.10 -2.60
CA ASP A 212 21.30 3.84 -3.29
C ASP A 212 22.17 2.83 -2.55
N ARG A 213 22.06 2.76 -1.22
CA ARG A 213 22.84 1.82 -0.40
C ARG A 213 22.23 0.42 -0.34
N ILE A 214 20.90 0.29 -0.38
CA ILE A 214 20.20 -1.00 -0.18
C ILE A 214 19.63 -1.59 -1.47
N CYS A 215 19.26 -0.77 -2.45
CA CYS A 215 18.65 -1.21 -3.71
C CYS A 215 19.12 -0.36 -4.91
N ARG A 216 20.43 -0.25 -5.07
CA ARG A 216 21.08 0.52 -6.14
C ARG A 216 20.51 0.16 -7.52
N GLY A 217 20.21 1.19 -8.30
CA GLY A 217 19.64 1.05 -9.65
C GLY A 217 18.14 0.83 -9.69
N LYS A 218 17.46 0.86 -8.52
CA LYS A 218 16.00 0.97 -8.45
C LYS A 218 15.59 2.42 -8.70
N GLU A 219 14.38 2.62 -9.18
CA GLU A 219 13.79 3.92 -9.43
C GLU A 219 13.87 4.83 -8.21
N SER A 220 13.92 6.15 -8.46
CA SER A 220 13.95 7.16 -7.39
C SER A 220 12.65 7.14 -6.56
N SER A 221 12.72 7.79 -5.41
CA SER A 221 11.55 7.95 -4.56
C SER A 221 10.47 8.81 -5.21
N ASP A 222 10.84 9.77 -6.07
CA ASP A 222 9.88 10.61 -6.80
C ASP A 222 9.18 9.80 -7.90
N GLU A 223 9.92 9.02 -8.71
CA GLU A 223 9.33 8.12 -9.70
C GLU A 223 8.36 7.11 -9.06
N TYR A 224 8.70 6.59 -7.87
CA TYR A 224 7.81 5.71 -7.11
C TYR A 224 6.49 6.41 -6.77
N LEU A 225 6.54 7.63 -6.22
CA LEU A 225 5.35 8.40 -5.82
C LEU A 225 4.51 8.83 -7.03
N GLU A 226 5.14 9.14 -8.16
CA GLU A 226 4.46 9.51 -9.41
C GLU A 226 3.55 8.37 -9.93
N VAL A 227 4.00 7.11 -9.83
CA VAL A 227 3.14 5.96 -10.19
C VAL A 227 1.91 5.91 -9.31
N HIS A 228 2.06 6.13 -8.00
CA HIS A 228 0.93 6.13 -7.07
C HIS A 228 -0.05 7.28 -7.35
N ALA A 229 0.46 8.47 -7.63
CA ALA A 229 -0.37 9.63 -8.02
C ALA A 229 -1.16 9.32 -9.30
N THR A 230 -0.48 8.81 -10.35
CA THR A 230 -1.13 8.40 -11.61
C THR A 230 -2.18 7.32 -11.40
N ALA A 231 -1.90 6.33 -10.53
CA ALA A 231 -2.86 5.28 -10.20
C ALA A 231 -4.11 5.85 -9.52
N HIS A 232 -3.95 6.79 -8.59
CA HIS A 232 -5.07 7.46 -7.90
C HIS A 232 -5.93 8.27 -8.88
N GLU A 233 -5.32 9.01 -9.81
CA GLU A 233 -6.05 9.72 -10.87
C GLU A 233 -6.90 8.78 -11.74
N LEU A 234 -6.47 7.54 -11.90
CA LEU A 234 -7.19 6.49 -12.62
C LEU A 234 -8.17 5.69 -11.72
N GLY A 235 -8.30 6.04 -10.44
CA GLY A 235 -9.18 5.35 -9.50
C GLY A 235 -8.65 3.99 -9.03
N ILE A 236 -7.36 3.70 -9.21
CA ILE A 236 -6.73 2.45 -8.77
C ILE A 236 -6.19 2.64 -7.35
N PRO A 237 -6.73 1.90 -6.35
CA PRO A 237 -6.23 1.96 -4.98
C PRO A 237 -4.80 1.45 -4.87
N THR A 238 -4.02 2.07 -3.97
CA THR A 238 -2.64 1.66 -3.74
C THR A 238 -2.32 1.51 -2.26
N ASN A 239 -1.27 0.75 -1.97
CA ASN A 239 -0.64 0.69 -0.66
C ASN A 239 0.79 1.20 -0.76
N CYS A 240 1.32 1.70 0.36
CA CYS A 240 2.73 1.98 0.54
C CYS A 240 3.25 1.24 1.77
N SER A 241 4.49 0.78 1.71
CA SER A 241 5.16 0.08 2.81
C SER A 241 6.48 0.76 3.14
N MET A 242 6.97 0.54 4.37
CA MET A 242 8.30 0.96 4.79
C MET A 242 9.13 -0.27 5.15
N LEU A 243 10.29 -0.42 4.54
CA LEU A 243 11.32 -1.37 4.97
C LEU A 243 12.26 -0.64 5.95
N PHE A 244 12.29 -1.08 7.19
CA PHE A 244 13.12 -0.48 8.24
C PHE A 244 14.04 -1.51 8.89
N GLY A 245 15.05 -1.01 9.64
CA GLY A 245 16.04 -1.86 10.30
C GLY A 245 17.20 -2.24 9.38
N THR A 246 17.46 -1.44 8.35
CA THR A 246 18.60 -1.62 7.42
C THR A 246 19.74 -0.65 7.75
N VAL A 247 19.82 0.48 7.06
CA VAL A 247 20.89 1.48 7.18
C VAL A 247 20.33 2.90 7.36
N GLU A 248 19.01 3.01 7.41
CA GLU A 248 18.27 4.26 7.59
C GLU A 248 18.34 4.73 9.04
N THR A 249 18.13 6.02 9.24
CA THR A 249 18.00 6.66 10.56
C THR A 249 16.52 6.82 10.95
N ALA A 250 16.25 7.27 12.17
CA ALA A 250 14.90 7.64 12.60
C ALA A 250 14.35 8.79 11.77
N GLU A 251 15.19 9.78 11.45
CA GLU A 251 14.84 10.91 10.58
C GLU A 251 14.44 10.44 9.18
N ASP A 252 15.15 9.45 8.63
CA ASP A 252 14.81 8.88 7.32
C ASP A 252 13.41 8.21 7.34
N ARG A 253 13.05 7.53 8.46
CA ARG A 253 11.73 6.93 8.64
C ARG A 253 10.65 8.00 8.73
N ILE A 254 10.87 9.06 9.48
CA ILE A 254 9.92 10.18 9.58
C ILE A 254 9.77 10.86 8.22
N ARG A 255 10.86 11.15 7.52
CA ARG A 255 10.80 11.72 6.16
C ARG A 255 10.04 10.84 5.19
N HIS A 256 10.20 9.51 5.26
CA HIS A 256 9.40 8.56 4.48
C HIS A 256 7.90 8.73 4.74
N LEU A 257 7.49 8.76 6.01
CA LEU A 257 6.08 8.92 6.39
C LEU A 257 5.52 10.29 5.99
N THR A 258 6.31 11.36 6.14
CA THR A 258 5.94 12.71 5.72
C THR A 258 5.72 12.77 4.21
N ARG A 259 6.62 12.21 3.42
CA ARG A 259 6.48 12.17 1.96
C ARG A 259 5.25 11.42 1.49
N LEU A 260 4.90 10.29 2.15
CA LEU A 260 3.66 9.56 1.86
C LEU A 260 2.42 10.39 2.19
N ARG A 261 2.43 11.08 3.33
CA ARG A 261 1.33 11.97 3.72
C ARG A 261 1.16 13.11 2.71
N ASP A 262 2.25 13.76 2.35
CA ASP A 262 2.22 14.95 1.47
C ASP A 262 1.82 14.56 0.04
N SER A 263 2.24 13.39 -0.46
CA SER A 263 1.78 12.85 -1.74
C SER A 263 0.27 12.59 -1.75
N ARG A 264 -0.31 12.16 -0.62
CA ARG A 264 -1.75 11.93 -0.49
C ARG A 264 -2.54 13.25 -0.50
N THR A 265 -2.08 14.27 0.25
CA THR A 265 -2.75 15.58 0.32
C THR A 265 -2.68 16.34 -1.00
N GLY A 266 -1.58 16.21 -1.75
CA GLY A 266 -1.43 16.81 -3.08
C GLY A 266 -2.45 16.30 -4.10
N VAL A 267 -2.90 15.04 -3.98
CA VAL A 267 -3.95 14.47 -4.83
C VAL A 267 -5.34 14.99 -4.42
N GLU A 268 -5.59 15.15 -3.13
CA GLU A 268 -6.86 15.71 -2.61
C GLU A 268 -7.08 17.18 -3.05
N ASP A 269 -6.01 17.98 -3.09
CA ASP A 269 -6.08 19.39 -3.49
C ASP A 269 -6.25 19.58 -5.02
N SER A 270 -5.74 18.65 -5.83
CA SER A 270 -5.85 18.70 -7.29
C SER A 270 -7.23 18.29 -7.83
N SER A 271 -8.00 17.54 -7.03
CA SER A 271 -9.32 17.02 -7.39
C SER A 271 -10.47 17.77 -6.71
N ALA A 272 -10.52 19.12 -6.82
CA ALA A 272 -11.63 19.95 -6.31
C ALA A 272 -13.01 19.63 -6.92
N SER A 273 -13.19 18.50 -7.59
CA SER A 273 -14.43 18.09 -8.23
C SER A 273 -14.85 16.62 -8.01
N SER A 274 -14.18 15.82 -7.13
CA SER A 274 -14.69 14.47 -6.82
C SER A 274 -14.18 13.93 -5.47
N PRO A 275 -15.07 13.57 -4.53
CA PRO A 275 -14.68 13.16 -3.16
C PRO A 275 -14.24 11.70 -3.03
N THR A 276 -13.76 11.01 -4.07
CA THR A 276 -13.65 9.55 -4.08
C THR A 276 -12.25 8.94 -4.20
N HIS A 277 -11.16 9.72 -4.18
CA HIS A 277 -9.83 9.15 -4.41
C HIS A 277 -8.84 9.45 -3.28
N SER A 278 -9.01 8.77 -2.15
CA SER A 278 -7.98 8.74 -1.09
C SER A 278 -7.06 7.53 -1.29
N CYS A 279 -5.76 7.71 -1.03
CA CYS A 279 -4.85 6.59 -0.76
C CYS A 279 -5.45 5.79 0.39
N ARG A 280 -6.15 4.72 0.07
CA ARG A 280 -6.80 3.89 1.05
C ARG A 280 -5.73 3.02 1.68
N THR A 281 -5.50 3.19 2.97
CA THR A 281 -4.80 2.18 3.77
C THR A 281 -5.43 0.82 3.48
N ALA A 282 -4.72 -0.29 3.66
CA ALA A 282 -5.04 -1.69 3.30
C ALA A 282 -6.48 -2.23 3.55
N VAL A 283 -7.49 -1.38 3.54
CA VAL A 283 -8.85 -1.62 4.06
C VAL A 283 -9.92 -1.70 2.96
N ASP A 284 -9.58 -1.53 1.70
CA ASP A 284 -10.56 -1.51 0.60
C ASP A 284 -10.59 -2.76 -0.29
N CYS A 285 -10.26 -3.90 0.27
CA CYS A 285 -10.66 -5.20 -0.26
C CYS A 285 -12.14 -5.48 0.07
N PRO A 286 -12.88 -6.30 -0.72
CA PRO A 286 -14.27 -6.66 -0.41
C PRO A 286 -14.37 -7.15 1.04
N ARG A 287 -15.09 -6.39 1.85
CA ARG A 287 -15.00 -6.44 3.31
C ARG A 287 -15.85 -7.57 3.86
N ARG A 288 -15.22 -8.51 4.56
CA ARG A 288 -15.92 -9.30 5.58
C ARG A 288 -15.68 -8.63 6.94
N SER A 289 -16.73 -8.11 7.58
CA SER A 289 -16.63 -7.59 8.93
C SER A 289 -16.78 -8.74 9.93
N LEU A 290 -15.82 -8.93 10.81
CA LEU A 290 -15.99 -9.70 12.03
C LEU A 290 -16.61 -8.78 13.09
N LEU A 291 -17.89 -8.99 13.39
CA LEU A 291 -18.45 -8.52 14.64
C LEU A 291 -17.88 -9.41 15.75
N VAL A 292 -16.84 -8.97 16.43
CA VAL A 292 -16.39 -9.58 17.68
C VAL A 292 -17.30 -9.04 18.78
N PRO A 293 -18.12 -9.86 19.47
CA PRO A 293 -18.89 -9.38 20.59
C PRO A 293 -17.94 -8.88 21.67
N ALA A 294 -18.15 -7.66 22.14
CA ALA A 294 -17.49 -7.13 23.32
C ALA A 294 -17.76 -8.06 24.51
N ARG A 295 -16.70 -8.57 25.13
CA ARG A 295 -16.76 -9.22 26.45
C ARG A 295 -16.43 -8.21 27.52
#